data_164ed4ab17b6a770c35be098a084dfce
#
_entry.id   164ed4ab17b6a770c35be098a084dfce
#
_cell.length_a   1.000
_cell.length_b   1.000
_cell.length_c   1.000
_cell.angle_alpha   90.00
_cell.angle_beta   90.00
_cell.angle_gamma   90.00
#
_symmetry.space_group_name_H-M   'P 1'
#
loop_
_entity.id
_entity.type
_entity.pdbx_description
1 polymer ?
#
loop_
_entity_poly.entity_id
_entity_poly.type
_entity_poly.pdbx_seq_one_letter_code
_entity_poly.pdbx_strand_id
1 'polypeptide(L)'
;MINLILSAPVPEMAEAFKRVFANADNVNIVGQPFETIREFDCMVSAANSFGLMDGDVDAAITAFFGTQLQTRVQNHILREYLGEQPVGTAFVIETGDNNHPWLVHAPTMRVPLTIDGTDAVYNATWAALLAIFQHNKNATTDRKIKTVVLPAMGAGCGQVPFESVGR
;
A
#
# COMPACT_ATOMS: atom_id res chain seq x y z
N MET A 1 7.18 9.82 -14.21
CA MET A 1 6.51 10.36 -13.00
C MET A 1 5.37 9.42 -12.65
N ILE A 2 5.14 9.10 -11.37
CA ILE A 2 4.02 8.28 -10.90
C ILE A 2 2.95 9.23 -10.37
N ASN A 3 1.67 8.90 -10.61
CA ASN A 3 0.54 9.57 -9.98
C ASN A 3 0.12 8.78 -8.74
N LEU A 4 -0.04 9.46 -7.62
CA LEU A 4 -0.50 8.86 -6.38
C LEU A 4 -1.97 9.20 -6.16
N ILE A 5 -2.76 8.20 -5.79
CA ILE A 5 -4.12 8.36 -5.31
C ILE A 5 -4.13 7.96 -3.85
N LEU A 6 -4.35 8.93 -2.96
CA LEU A 6 -4.47 8.67 -1.53
C LEU A 6 -5.94 8.35 -1.22
N SER A 7 -6.22 7.09 -0.91
CA SER A 7 -7.55 6.61 -0.55
C SER A 7 -7.77 6.81 0.95
N ALA A 8 -8.68 7.70 1.31
CA ALA A 8 -8.96 8.10 2.70
C ALA A 8 -10.48 8.15 2.95
N PRO A 9 -11.15 7.00 3.19
CA PRO A 9 -12.59 6.94 3.44
C PRO A 9 -13.04 7.70 4.69
N VAL A 10 -12.13 7.87 5.65
CA VAL A 10 -12.40 8.65 6.87
C VAL A 10 -12.20 10.14 6.55
N PRO A 11 -13.23 11.01 6.74
CA PRO A 11 -13.15 12.42 6.37
C PRO A 11 -11.98 13.17 7.00
N GLU A 12 -11.70 12.93 8.27
CA GLU A 12 -10.59 13.57 9.01
C GLU A 12 -9.23 13.22 8.40
N MET A 13 -9.05 11.99 7.92
CA MET A 13 -7.85 11.56 7.22
C MET A 13 -7.72 12.24 5.86
N ALA A 14 -8.82 12.34 5.10
CA ALA A 14 -8.83 13.05 3.83
C ALA A 14 -8.44 14.52 4.00
N GLU A 15 -8.94 15.18 5.03
CA GLU A 15 -8.58 16.58 5.35
C GLU A 15 -7.10 16.70 5.78
N ALA A 16 -6.57 15.74 6.54
CA ALA A 16 -5.14 15.71 6.88
C ALA A 16 -4.27 15.62 5.62
N PHE A 17 -4.59 14.72 4.70
CA PHE A 17 -3.89 14.60 3.42
C PHE A 17 -3.99 15.89 2.57
N LYS A 18 -5.15 16.49 2.46
CA LYS A 18 -5.32 17.75 1.71
C LYS A 18 -4.43 18.88 2.23
N ARG A 19 -4.28 18.98 3.56
CA ARG A 19 -3.39 19.98 4.16
C ARG A 19 -1.91 19.75 3.81
N VAL A 20 -1.47 18.49 3.84
CA VAL A 20 -0.06 18.15 3.59
C VAL A 20 0.28 18.21 2.11
N PHE A 21 -0.59 17.70 1.25
CA PHE A 21 -0.34 17.56 -0.20
C PHE A 21 -0.97 18.67 -1.06
N ALA A 22 -1.33 19.82 -0.47
CA ALA A 22 -2.02 20.93 -1.16
C ALA A 22 -1.31 21.41 -2.44
N ASN A 23 0.02 21.29 -2.51
CA ASN A 23 0.85 21.77 -3.63
C ASN A 23 1.54 20.62 -4.40
N ALA A 24 1.04 19.40 -4.27
CA ALA A 24 1.62 18.25 -4.96
C ALA A 24 0.81 17.89 -6.20
N ASP A 25 1.27 18.27 -7.38
CA ASP A 25 0.56 18.12 -8.66
C ASP A 25 0.26 16.67 -9.05
N ASN A 26 1.05 15.72 -8.55
CA ASN A 26 0.91 14.29 -8.85
C ASN A 26 0.22 13.48 -7.74
N VAL A 27 -0.42 14.15 -6.79
CA VAL A 27 -1.16 13.53 -5.68
C VAL A 27 -2.63 13.90 -5.78
N ASN A 28 -3.49 12.89 -5.87
CA ASN A 28 -4.93 13.02 -5.83
C ASN A 28 -5.49 12.38 -4.56
N ILE A 29 -6.37 13.08 -3.84
CA ILE A 29 -6.96 12.58 -2.60
C ILE A 29 -8.41 12.21 -2.85
N VAL A 30 -8.74 10.94 -2.57
CA VAL A 30 -10.08 10.38 -2.76
C VAL A 30 -10.66 10.01 -1.41
N GLY A 31 -11.74 10.69 -1.00
CA GLY A 31 -12.46 10.45 0.25
C GLY A 31 -13.38 9.22 0.21
N GLN A 32 -12.95 8.15 -0.46
CA GLN A 32 -13.72 6.94 -0.67
C GLN A 32 -12.82 5.69 -0.55
N PRO A 33 -13.40 4.50 -0.31
CA PRO A 33 -12.67 3.24 -0.34
C PRO A 33 -12.01 3.00 -1.69
N PHE A 34 -10.85 2.36 -1.70
CA PHE A 34 -10.08 2.11 -2.93
C PHE A 34 -10.86 1.30 -3.97
N GLU A 35 -11.76 0.42 -3.54
CA GLU A 35 -12.58 -0.44 -4.40
C GLU A 35 -13.52 0.35 -5.34
N THR A 36 -13.74 1.62 -5.03
CA THR A 36 -14.53 2.53 -5.87
C THR A 36 -13.71 3.24 -6.94
N ILE A 37 -12.39 3.17 -6.86
CA ILE A 37 -11.46 3.80 -7.79
C ILE A 37 -11.33 2.91 -9.03
N ARG A 38 -11.71 3.43 -10.19
CA ARG A 38 -11.79 2.64 -11.42
C ARG A 38 -10.45 2.45 -12.12
N GLU A 39 -9.58 3.44 -12.07
CA GLU A 39 -8.35 3.49 -12.87
C GLU A 39 -7.12 3.61 -11.96
N PHE A 40 -6.42 2.51 -11.80
CA PHE A 40 -5.10 2.46 -11.18
C PHE A 40 -4.35 1.20 -11.63
N ASP A 41 -3.03 1.26 -11.63
CA ASP A 41 -2.18 0.12 -11.99
C ASP A 41 -1.81 -0.72 -10.78
N CYS A 42 -1.65 -0.07 -9.63
CA CYS A 42 -1.08 -0.68 -8.43
C CYS A 42 -1.80 -0.24 -7.17
N MET A 43 -2.07 -1.20 -6.28
CA MET A 43 -2.53 -0.98 -4.91
C MET A 43 -1.39 -1.25 -3.93
N VAL A 44 -1.21 -0.39 -2.94
CA VAL A 44 -0.28 -0.63 -1.83
C VAL A 44 -1.03 -1.24 -0.65
N SER A 45 -0.54 -2.38 -0.17
CA SER A 45 -1.01 -3.05 1.05
C SER A 45 -0.19 -2.56 2.24
N ALA A 46 -0.87 -1.95 3.22
CA ALA A 46 -0.32 -1.60 4.54
C ALA A 46 -0.29 -2.85 5.42
N ALA A 47 0.66 -3.72 5.18
CA ALA A 47 0.67 -5.11 5.54
C ALA A 47 1.27 -5.42 6.93
N ASN A 48 1.27 -6.72 7.25
CA ASN A 48 2.09 -7.32 8.30
C ASN A 48 3.19 -8.22 7.71
N SER A 49 4.17 -8.59 8.53
CA SER A 49 5.36 -9.34 8.08
C SER A 49 5.08 -10.75 7.56
N PHE A 50 3.90 -11.31 7.81
CA PHE A 50 3.55 -12.70 7.44
C PHE A 50 2.59 -12.78 6.25
N GLY A 51 2.18 -11.64 5.69
CA GLY A 51 1.27 -11.61 4.55
C GLY A 51 -0.13 -12.13 4.88
N LEU A 52 -0.57 -11.99 6.12
CA LEU A 52 -1.96 -12.24 6.51
C LEU A 52 -2.80 -11.04 6.08
N MET A 53 -3.71 -11.28 5.14
CA MET A 53 -4.50 -10.23 4.49
C MET A 53 -5.97 -10.31 4.94
N ASP A 54 -6.20 -10.34 6.25
CA ASP A 54 -7.50 -10.57 6.88
C ASP A 54 -8.01 -9.42 7.75
N GLY A 55 -7.22 -8.34 7.87
CA GLY A 55 -7.58 -7.16 8.65
C GLY A 55 -7.55 -5.85 7.87
N ASP A 56 -8.35 -4.88 8.29
CA ASP A 56 -8.39 -3.51 7.76
C ASP A 56 -8.44 -3.47 6.22
N VAL A 57 -7.56 -2.69 5.60
CA VAL A 57 -7.47 -2.56 4.15
C VAL A 57 -7.10 -3.87 3.44
N ASP A 58 -6.34 -4.74 4.08
CA ASP A 58 -5.96 -6.03 3.50
C ASP A 58 -7.14 -6.99 3.34
N ALA A 59 -8.11 -6.95 4.24
CA ALA A 59 -9.37 -7.68 4.07
C ALA A 59 -10.14 -7.18 2.85
N ALA A 60 -10.20 -5.87 2.63
CA ALA A 60 -10.81 -5.27 1.45
C ALA A 60 -10.04 -5.63 0.16
N ILE A 61 -8.71 -5.64 0.20
CA ILE A 61 -7.86 -6.07 -0.92
C ILE A 61 -8.13 -7.54 -1.26
N THR A 62 -8.23 -8.41 -0.25
CA THR A 62 -8.54 -9.84 -0.44
C THR A 62 -9.96 -10.04 -1.02
N ALA A 63 -10.94 -9.26 -0.56
CA ALA A 63 -12.30 -9.30 -1.11
C ALA A 63 -12.34 -8.83 -2.56
N PHE A 64 -11.55 -7.83 -2.93
CA PHE A 64 -11.51 -7.24 -4.27
C PHE A 64 -10.77 -8.13 -5.28
N PHE A 65 -9.58 -8.64 -4.94
CA PHE A 65 -8.73 -9.41 -5.85
C PHE A 65 -8.87 -10.93 -5.73
N GLY A 66 -9.48 -11.41 -4.65
CA GLY A 66 -9.61 -12.84 -4.36
C GLY A 66 -8.51 -13.37 -3.43
N THR A 67 -8.80 -14.51 -2.80
CA THR A 67 -7.94 -15.14 -1.79
C THR A 67 -6.60 -15.67 -2.35
N GLN A 68 -6.53 -15.92 -3.65
CA GLN A 68 -5.28 -16.36 -4.30
C GLN A 68 -4.16 -15.32 -4.18
N LEU A 69 -4.51 -14.03 -4.04
CA LEU A 69 -3.52 -12.97 -3.87
C LEU A 69 -2.75 -13.16 -2.55
N GLN A 70 -3.43 -13.46 -1.45
CA GLN A 70 -2.78 -13.78 -0.18
C GLN A 70 -1.81 -14.96 -0.32
N THR A 71 -2.24 -16.02 -0.99
CA THR A 71 -1.38 -17.19 -1.24
C THR A 71 -0.11 -16.82 -2.02
N ARG A 72 -0.22 -15.97 -3.06
CA ARG A 72 0.93 -15.47 -3.82
C ARG A 72 1.88 -14.65 -2.95
N VAL A 73 1.34 -13.75 -2.14
CA VAL A 73 2.10 -12.93 -1.20
C VAL A 73 2.86 -13.81 -0.21
N GLN A 74 2.19 -14.75 0.44
CA GLN A 74 2.80 -15.67 1.42
C GLN A 74 3.87 -16.57 0.82
N ASN A 75 3.63 -17.09 -0.39
CA ASN A 75 4.64 -17.88 -1.11
C ASN A 75 5.88 -17.04 -1.44
N HIS A 76 5.71 -15.78 -1.82
CA HIS A 76 6.83 -14.86 -2.05
C HIS A 76 7.61 -14.61 -0.74
N ILE A 77 6.91 -14.33 0.35
CA ILE A 77 7.53 -14.11 1.67
C ILE A 77 8.29 -15.36 2.13
N LEU A 78 7.71 -16.55 1.94
CA LEU A 78 8.38 -17.79 2.30
C LEU A 78 9.68 -17.98 1.51
N ARG A 79 9.66 -17.72 0.22
CA ARG A 79 10.79 -17.95 -0.69
C ARG A 79 11.90 -16.90 -0.53
N GLU A 80 11.55 -15.63 -0.43
CA GLU A 80 12.52 -14.52 -0.48
C GLU A 80 12.92 -14.02 0.92
N TYR A 81 12.09 -14.28 1.94
CA TYR A 81 12.28 -13.76 3.31
C TYR A 81 12.22 -14.84 4.39
N LEU A 82 12.30 -16.11 4.01
CA LEU A 82 12.26 -17.25 4.95
C LEU A 82 11.00 -17.26 5.84
N GLY A 83 9.89 -16.73 5.35
CA GLY A 83 8.59 -16.72 6.03
C GLY A 83 8.25 -15.46 6.83
N GLU A 84 9.17 -14.51 6.96
CA GLU A 84 8.92 -13.24 7.66
C GLU A 84 9.55 -12.06 6.93
N GLN A 85 8.72 -11.20 6.33
CA GLN A 85 9.18 -10.00 5.64
C GLN A 85 9.44 -8.87 6.63
N PRO A 86 10.65 -8.29 6.70
CA PRO A 86 10.94 -7.18 7.61
C PRO A 86 10.12 -5.93 7.31
N VAL A 87 9.69 -5.20 8.35
CA VAL A 87 9.17 -3.84 8.22
C VAL A 87 10.27 -2.95 7.60
N GLY A 88 9.88 -2.08 6.66
CA GLY A 88 10.84 -1.25 5.90
C GLY A 88 11.35 -1.91 4.63
N THR A 89 10.77 -3.06 4.24
CA THR A 89 10.94 -3.68 2.92
C THR A 89 9.62 -3.72 2.17
N ALA A 90 9.67 -3.84 0.85
CA ALA A 90 8.48 -4.02 0.02
C ALA A 90 8.82 -4.80 -1.25
N PHE A 91 7.82 -5.44 -1.84
CA PHE A 91 7.93 -6.06 -3.16
C PHE A 91 6.68 -5.81 -3.99
N VAL A 92 6.84 -5.83 -5.30
CA VAL A 92 5.75 -5.77 -6.28
C VAL A 92 5.38 -7.18 -6.69
N ILE A 93 4.07 -7.49 -6.71
CA ILE A 93 3.56 -8.79 -7.12
C ILE A 93 2.32 -8.63 -8.01
N GLU A 94 2.09 -9.57 -8.92
CA GLU A 94 0.91 -9.59 -9.78
C GLU A 94 -0.35 -9.95 -8.97
N THR A 95 -1.41 -9.18 -9.16
CA THR A 95 -2.73 -9.45 -8.55
C THR A 95 -3.48 -10.57 -9.27
N GLY A 96 -3.25 -10.72 -10.57
CA GLY A 96 -4.04 -11.56 -11.47
C GLY A 96 -5.20 -10.82 -12.11
N ASP A 97 -5.43 -9.55 -11.78
CA ASP A 97 -6.42 -8.68 -12.42
C ASP A 97 -5.75 -7.89 -13.55
N ASN A 98 -6.35 -7.92 -14.75
CA ASN A 98 -5.79 -7.23 -15.93
C ASN A 98 -5.94 -5.71 -15.85
N ASN A 99 -6.94 -5.20 -15.14
CA ASN A 99 -7.19 -3.76 -15.01
C ASN A 99 -6.34 -3.14 -13.90
N HIS A 100 -6.00 -3.93 -12.88
CA HIS A 100 -5.24 -3.53 -11.70
C HIS A 100 -4.11 -4.55 -11.42
N PRO A 101 -3.10 -4.61 -12.31
CA PRO A 101 -2.19 -5.76 -12.38
C PRO A 101 -1.25 -5.93 -11.19
N TRP A 102 -1.05 -4.90 -10.37
CA TRP A 102 0.02 -4.89 -9.38
C TRP A 102 -0.46 -4.64 -7.95
N LEU A 103 0.15 -5.36 -7.02
CA LEU A 103 0.13 -5.07 -5.59
C LEU A 103 1.56 -4.79 -5.11
N VAL A 104 1.72 -3.79 -4.25
CA VAL A 104 2.92 -3.64 -3.43
C VAL A 104 2.61 -4.09 -2.02
N HIS A 105 3.32 -5.09 -1.54
CA HIS A 105 3.21 -5.56 -0.16
C HIS A 105 4.29 -4.88 0.69
N ALA A 106 3.86 -4.00 1.62
CA ALA A 106 4.73 -3.16 2.43
C ALA A 106 4.33 -3.23 3.91
N PRO A 107 4.95 -4.13 4.71
CA PRO A 107 4.65 -4.28 6.12
C PRO A 107 4.90 -3.00 6.90
N THR A 108 3.90 -2.53 7.64
CA THR A 108 4.00 -1.46 8.62
C THR A 108 4.25 -2.00 10.03
N MET A 109 4.00 -3.28 10.24
CA MET A 109 4.12 -3.95 11.53
C MET A 109 4.46 -5.43 11.35
N ARG A 110 5.10 -6.02 12.34
CA ARG A 110 5.39 -7.46 12.34
C ARG A 110 4.10 -8.28 12.50
N VAL A 111 3.35 -7.97 13.53
CA VAL A 111 2.00 -8.51 13.85
C VAL A 111 1.11 -7.32 14.19
N PRO A 112 -0.22 -7.47 14.21
CA PRO A 112 -1.11 -6.40 14.62
C PRO A 112 -0.70 -5.78 15.96
N LEU A 113 -0.30 -4.51 15.93
CA LEU A 113 0.10 -3.73 17.11
C LEU A 113 0.05 -2.24 16.82
N THR A 114 0.04 -1.44 17.88
CA THR A 114 0.17 0.03 17.78
C THR A 114 1.60 0.39 17.37
N ILE A 115 1.74 1.24 16.35
CA ILE A 115 3.02 1.72 15.81
C ILE A 115 3.17 3.24 15.88
N ASP A 116 2.28 3.91 16.60
CA ASP A 116 2.39 5.35 16.84
C ASP A 116 3.72 5.68 17.53
N GLY A 117 4.31 6.81 17.15
CA GLY A 117 5.61 7.24 17.65
C GLY A 117 6.81 6.47 17.07
N THR A 118 6.61 5.62 16.07
CA THR A 118 7.69 4.91 15.36
C THR A 118 7.85 5.41 13.93
N ASP A 119 8.96 5.05 13.27
CA ASP A 119 9.20 5.33 11.85
C ASP A 119 8.59 4.27 10.90
N ALA A 120 7.73 3.39 11.41
CA ALA A 120 7.24 2.25 10.65
C ALA A 120 6.46 2.67 9.39
N VAL A 121 5.57 3.67 9.48
CA VAL A 121 4.82 4.20 8.33
C VAL A 121 5.75 4.83 7.30
N TYR A 122 6.70 5.65 7.76
CA TYR A 122 7.70 6.25 6.88
C TYR A 122 8.51 5.18 6.14
N ASN A 123 9.06 4.21 6.87
CA ASN A 123 9.88 3.15 6.29
C ASN A 123 9.09 2.28 5.31
N ALA A 124 7.85 1.92 5.62
CA ALA A 124 7.00 1.13 4.73
C ALA A 124 6.62 1.92 3.47
N THR A 125 6.28 3.20 3.60
CA THR A 125 5.97 4.08 2.46
C THR A 125 7.19 4.27 1.56
N TRP A 126 8.34 4.54 2.14
CA TRP A 126 9.61 4.65 1.40
C TRP A 126 9.93 3.35 0.64
N ALA A 127 9.83 2.20 1.32
CA ALA A 127 10.06 0.90 0.71
C ALA A 127 9.08 0.61 -0.44
N ALA A 128 7.81 0.97 -0.29
CA ALA A 128 6.80 0.82 -1.33
C ALA A 128 7.15 1.64 -2.58
N LEU A 129 7.49 2.93 -2.41
CA LEU A 129 7.88 3.80 -3.52
C LEU A 129 9.17 3.32 -4.19
N LEU A 130 10.13 2.84 -3.40
CA LEU A 130 11.38 2.27 -3.92
C LEU A 130 11.12 0.99 -4.73
N ALA A 131 10.26 0.10 -4.26
CA ALA A 131 9.88 -1.12 -4.98
C ALA A 131 9.22 -0.79 -6.33
N ILE A 132 8.33 0.20 -6.38
CA ILE A 132 7.71 0.69 -7.61
C ILE A 132 8.76 1.28 -8.56
N PHE A 133 9.66 2.10 -8.05
CA PHE A 133 10.76 2.67 -8.84
C PHE A 133 11.63 1.57 -9.47
N GLN A 134 12.04 0.56 -8.70
CA GLN A 134 12.83 -0.58 -9.17
C GLN A 134 12.07 -1.41 -10.20
N HIS A 135 10.78 -1.67 -9.97
CA HIS A 135 9.91 -2.33 -10.92
C HIS A 135 9.89 -1.56 -12.25
N ASN A 136 9.62 -0.28 -12.23
CA ASN A 136 9.52 0.57 -13.42
C ASN A 136 10.83 0.72 -14.18
N LYS A 137 11.98 0.62 -13.49
CA LYS A 137 13.30 0.64 -14.12
C LYS A 137 13.53 -0.57 -15.03
N ASN A 138 12.97 -1.71 -14.66
CA ASN A 138 13.18 -2.99 -15.36
C ASN A 138 12.00 -3.43 -16.23
N ALA A 139 10.83 -2.82 -16.05
CA ALA A 139 9.61 -3.19 -16.76
C ALA A 139 9.58 -2.62 -18.20
N THR A 140 8.95 -3.36 -19.10
CA THR A 140 8.55 -2.86 -20.41
C THR A 140 7.51 -1.74 -20.26
N THR A 141 7.35 -0.89 -21.29
CA THR A 141 6.51 0.32 -21.22
C THR A 141 5.05 0.01 -20.84
N ASP A 142 4.52 -1.10 -21.33
CA ASP A 142 3.15 -1.57 -21.07
C ASP A 142 2.95 -2.17 -19.68
N ARG A 143 4.04 -2.55 -19.01
CA ARG A 143 4.03 -3.13 -17.67
C ARG A 143 4.46 -2.17 -16.56
N LYS A 144 4.73 -0.91 -16.90
CA LYS A 144 5.09 0.12 -15.92
C LYS A 144 3.88 0.51 -15.07
N ILE A 145 4.14 0.72 -13.79
CA ILE A 145 3.20 1.31 -12.83
C ILE A 145 3.22 2.82 -13.01
N LYS A 146 2.09 3.41 -13.36
CA LYS A 146 1.92 4.85 -13.58
C LYS A 146 1.01 5.49 -12.53
N THR A 147 -0.01 4.76 -12.08
CA THR A 147 -0.98 5.22 -11.09
C THR A 147 -1.04 4.24 -9.93
N VAL A 148 -0.80 4.75 -8.73
CA VAL A 148 -0.70 3.97 -7.50
C VAL A 148 -1.74 4.44 -6.51
N VAL A 149 -2.53 3.52 -5.97
CA VAL A 149 -3.41 3.78 -4.83
C VAL A 149 -2.66 3.46 -3.54
N LEU A 150 -2.58 4.45 -2.66
CA LEU A 150 -1.96 4.35 -1.34
C LEU A 150 -3.04 4.55 -0.27
N PRO A 151 -3.23 3.59 0.65
CA PRO A 151 -4.16 3.77 1.76
C PRO A 151 -3.52 4.65 2.84
N ALA A 152 -4.29 5.02 3.86
CA ALA A 152 -3.77 5.69 5.07
C ALA A 152 -2.98 4.69 5.92
N MET A 153 -1.71 4.50 5.57
CA MET A 153 -0.84 3.49 6.16
C MET A 153 -0.66 3.70 7.67
N GLY A 154 -0.95 2.67 8.46
CA GLY A 154 -0.83 2.72 9.92
C GLY A 154 -1.99 3.38 10.66
N ALA A 155 -2.97 3.97 9.96
CA ALA A 155 -4.10 4.67 10.60
C ALA A 155 -5.15 3.73 11.21
N GLY A 156 -5.24 2.49 10.75
CA GLY A 156 -6.13 1.46 11.31
C GLY A 156 -5.55 0.82 12.57
N CYS A 157 -5.22 -0.46 12.50
CA CYS A 157 -4.65 -1.23 13.61
C CYS A 157 -3.41 -0.57 14.24
N GLY A 158 -2.59 0.12 13.43
CA GLY A 158 -1.40 0.84 13.88
C GLY A 158 -1.67 2.04 14.78
N GLN A 159 -2.88 2.58 14.79
CA GLN A 159 -3.33 3.72 15.61
C GLN A 159 -2.47 4.99 15.46
N VAL A 160 -1.83 5.16 14.31
CA VAL A 160 -1.06 6.38 14.01
C VAL A 160 -2.03 7.54 13.78
N PRO A 161 -1.85 8.69 14.45
CA PRO A 161 -2.70 9.87 14.26
C PRO A 161 -2.70 10.33 12.80
N PHE A 162 -3.85 10.75 12.27
CA PHE A 162 -4.01 11.14 10.87
C PHE A 162 -3.02 12.22 10.43
N GLU A 163 -2.73 13.18 11.29
CA GLU A 163 -1.73 14.23 11.01
C GLU A 163 -0.31 13.67 10.84
N SER A 164 0.01 12.58 11.52
CA SER A 164 1.32 11.91 11.41
C SER A 164 1.40 11.02 10.19
N VAL A 165 0.29 10.37 9.80
CA VAL A 165 0.23 9.55 8.57
C VAL A 165 0.46 10.39 7.33
N GLY A 166 -0.01 11.65 7.33
CA GLY A 166 0.11 12.57 6.20
C GLY A 166 1.51 13.16 6.00
N ARG A 167 2.36 13.09 7.02
CA ARG A 167 3.71 13.69 6.99
C ARG A 167 4.75 12.74 6.43
#